data_d378a47ba95c84e86fb6844e33a60a88
#
_entry.id   d378a47ba95c84e86fb6844e33a60a88
#
_cell.length_a   1.000
_cell.length_b   1.000
_cell.length_c   1.000
_cell.angle_alpha   90.00
_cell.angle_beta   90.00
_cell.angle_gamma   90.00
#
_symmetry.space_group_name_H-M   'P 1'
#
loop_
_entity.id
_entity.type
_entity.pdbx_description
1 polymer ?
#
loop_
_entity_poly.entity_id
_entity_poly.type
_entity_poly.pdbx_seq_one_letter_code
_entity_poly.pdbx_strand_id
1 'polypeptide(L)'
;MVPSSERDMMEAIKEQTGIKEIDLNTVSFDKKVIKMIPQNLCNKYTLIPFGFCEGKLQVAMHDPLNIFAIDDINIASGFEVEVFIDIRRNIKKFIDLNYSNEEVVKAAEELSKEALESKIIVKENEDIDDIKNAPAVKMIEYMFKNSIEMRASDIHIEPYEKE
;
A
#
# COMPACT_ATOMS: atom_id res chain seq x y z
N MET A 1 12.18 15.82 -8.53
CA MET A 1 11.83 17.22 -8.87
C MET A 1 10.34 17.21 -9.18
N VAL A 2 9.55 17.90 -8.38
CA VAL A 2 8.09 18.01 -8.57
C VAL A 2 7.87 19.03 -9.68
N PRO A 3 6.99 18.78 -10.68
CA PRO A 3 6.64 19.79 -11.66
C PRO A 3 6.12 21.04 -10.95
N SER A 4 6.54 22.21 -11.37
CA SER A 4 6.15 23.50 -10.77
C SER A 4 4.62 23.65 -10.66
N SER A 5 3.86 23.12 -11.62
CA SER A 5 2.39 23.16 -11.65
C SER A 5 1.70 22.39 -10.51
N GLU A 6 2.27 21.28 -10.02
CA GLU A 6 1.68 20.49 -8.94
C GLU A 6 1.88 21.19 -7.59
N ARG A 7 3.03 21.81 -7.38
CA ARG A 7 3.31 22.63 -6.19
C ARG A 7 2.45 23.87 -6.13
N ASP A 8 2.32 24.58 -7.25
CA ASP A 8 1.52 25.80 -7.33
C ASP A 8 0.04 25.52 -7.03
N MET A 9 -0.47 24.36 -7.50
CA MET A 9 -1.82 23.90 -7.20
C MET A 9 -1.99 23.57 -5.73
N MET A 10 -1.04 22.87 -5.11
CA MET A 10 -1.09 22.56 -3.68
C MET A 10 -1.07 23.82 -2.82
N GLU A 11 -0.24 24.80 -3.18
CA GLU A 11 -0.15 26.05 -2.46
C GLU A 11 -1.45 26.85 -2.54
N ALA A 12 -2.08 26.91 -3.71
CA ALA A 12 -3.39 27.53 -3.89
C ALA A 12 -4.50 26.83 -3.05
N ILE A 13 -4.51 25.49 -3.00
CA ILE A 13 -5.46 24.74 -2.18
C ILE A 13 -5.25 25.05 -0.69
N LYS A 14 -4.00 25.06 -0.22
CA LYS A 14 -3.67 25.40 1.17
C LYS A 14 -4.15 26.80 1.57
N GLU A 15 -3.91 27.78 0.72
CA GLU A 15 -4.32 29.17 0.97
C GLU A 15 -5.86 29.33 1.01
N GLN A 16 -6.58 28.63 0.14
CA GLN A 16 -8.03 28.75 0.04
C GLN A 16 -8.79 27.94 1.10
N THR A 17 -8.26 26.79 1.50
CA THR A 17 -8.98 25.82 2.35
C THR A 17 -8.43 25.72 3.76
N GLY A 18 -7.22 26.18 4.01
CA GLY A 18 -6.52 25.98 5.28
C GLY A 18 -6.06 24.53 5.53
N ILE A 19 -6.16 23.64 4.54
CA ILE A 19 -5.71 22.25 4.63
C ILE A 19 -4.19 22.22 4.81
N LYS A 20 -3.74 21.47 5.81
CA LYS A 20 -2.32 21.36 6.14
C LYS A 20 -1.61 20.42 5.17
N GLU A 21 -0.41 20.78 4.78
CA GLU A 21 0.51 19.90 4.08
C GLU A 21 1.17 18.93 5.06
N ILE A 22 1.39 17.69 4.63
CA ILE A 22 2.14 16.66 5.36
C ILE A 22 3.28 16.13 4.51
N ASP A 23 4.43 15.89 5.10
CA ASP A 23 5.51 15.12 4.47
C ASP A 23 5.47 13.69 5.00
N LEU A 24 4.95 12.78 4.20
CA LEU A 24 4.82 11.37 4.55
C LEU A 24 6.15 10.69 4.84
N ASN A 25 7.29 11.24 4.39
CA ASN A 25 8.61 10.69 4.73
C ASN A 25 8.99 10.91 6.20
N THR A 26 8.36 11.85 6.89
CA THR A 26 8.62 12.17 8.31
C THR A 26 7.64 11.50 9.26
N VAL A 27 6.61 10.84 8.73
CA VAL A 27 5.52 10.24 9.50
C VAL A 27 5.80 8.77 9.81
N SER A 28 5.52 8.36 11.04
CA SER A 28 5.50 6.95 11.42
C SER A 28 4.12 6.36 11.15
N PHE A 29 4.07 5.35 10.31
CA PHE A 29 2.82 4.68 9.95
C PHE A 29 2.45 3.60 10.97
N ASP A 30 1.23 3.68 11.51
CA ASP A 30 0.66 2.58 12.30
C ASP A 30 -0.08 1.61 11.37
N LYS A 31 0.36 0.35 11.35
CA LYS A 31 -0.25 -0.71 10.53
C LYS A 31 -1.74 -0.91 10.83
N LYS A 32 -2.19 -0.62 12.06
CA LYS A 32 -3.61 -0.69 12.41
C LYS A 32 -4.42 0.40 11.72
N VAL A 33 -3.85 1.61 11.62
CA VAL A 33 -4.48 2.75 10.97
C VAL A 33 -4.56 2.53 9.45
N ILE A 34 -3.49 2.02 8.85
CA ILE A 34 -3.45 1.70 7.42
C ILE A 34 -4.54 0.70 7.04
N LYS A 35 -4.78 -0.30 7.87
CA LYS A 35 -5.81 -1.34 7.63
C LYS A 35 -7.25 -0.86 7.75
N MET A 36 -7.50 0.33 8.29
CA MET A 36 -8.85 0.91 8.39
C MET A 36 -9.44 1.26 7.02
N ILE A 37 -8.60 1.51 6.03
CA ILE A 37 -9.03 1.83 4.66
C ILE A 37 -8.51 0.75 3.72
N PRO A 38 -9.35 0.11 2.91
CA PRO A 38 -8.92 -0.90 1.95
C PRO A 38 -8.08 -0.28 0.81
N GLN A 39 -7.10 -1.04 0.33
CA GLN A 39 -6.14 -0.61 -0.70
C GLN A 39 -6.80 -0.08 -1.98
N ASN A 40 -7.91 -0.69 -2.39
CA ASN A 40 -8.64 -0.27 -3.59
C ASN A 40 -9.15 1.18 -3.49
N LEU A 41 -9.60 1.63 -2.31
CA LEU A 41 -9.98 3.02 -2.07
C LEU A 41 -8.76 3.94 -2.07
N CYS A 42 -7.66 3.51 -1.45
CA CYS A 42 -6.40 4.26 -1.45
C CYS A 42 -5.89 4.50 -2.87
N ASN A 43 -5.94 3.48 -3.72
CA ASN A 43 -5.54 3.59 -5.13
C ASN A 43 -6.51 4.43 -5.95
N LYS A 44 -7.83 4.25 -5.76
CA LYS A 44 -8.89 4.97 -6.49
C LYS A 44 -8.77 6.48 -6.31
N TYR A 45 -8.57 6.92 -5.08
CA TYR A 45 -8.56 8.34 -4.74
C TYR A 45 -7.16 8.93 -4.52
N THR A 46 -6.11 8.14 -4.64
CA THR A 46 -4.74 8.53 -4.35
C THR A 46 -4.64 9.15 -2.95
N LEU A 47 -4.88 8.33 -1.95
CA LEU A 47 -4.85 8.70 -0.54
C LEU A 47 -4.25 7.60 0.32
N ILE A 48 -3.76 7.96 1.51
CA ILE A 48 -3.28 7.00 2.50
C ILE A 48 -3.59 7.47 3.93
N PRO A 49 -4.18 6.62 4.79
CA PRO A 49 -4.29 6.93 6.21
C PRO A 49 -2.92 6.76 6.86
N PHE A 50 -2.55 7.69 7.74
CA PHE A 50 -1.25 7.68 8.38
C PHE A 50 -1.28 7.83 9.89
N GLY A 51 -2.36 8.34 10.45
CA GLY A 51 -2.44 8.58 11.88
C GLY A 51 -3.88 8.63 12.39
N PHE A 52 -3.99 8.72 13.71
CA PHE A 52 -5.26 8.91 14.41
C PHE A 52 -5.05 9.94 15.53
N CYS A 53 -5.83 11.01 15.51
CA CYS A 53 -5.71 12.09 16.46
C CYS A 53 -7.09 12.63 16.88
N GLU A 54 -7.31 12.81 18.18
CA GLU A 54 -8.55 13.38 18.72
C GLU A 54 -9.85 12.74 18.22
N GLY A 55 -9.83 11.42 17.97
CA GLY A 55 -10.99 10.69 17.46
C GLY A 55 -11.17 10.78 15.96
N LYS A 56 -10.25 11.43 15.22
CA LYS A 56 -10.30 11.57 13.77
C LYS A 56 -9.19 10.77 13.09
N LEU A 57 -9.53 10.16 11.96
CA LEU A 57 -8.58 9.48 11.12
C LEU A 57 -7.83 10.49 10.25
N GLN A 58 -6.50 10.54 10.37
CA GLN A 58 -5.66 11.43 9.59
C GLN A 58 -5.30 10.77 8.25
N VAL A 59 -5.66 11.45 7.15
CA VAL A 59 -5.49 10.92 5.79
C VAL A 59 -4.77 11.94 4.91
N ALA A 60 -3.70 11.51 4.26
CA ALA A 60 -3.03 12.30 3.23
C ALA A 60 -3.69 12.01 1.88
N MET A 61 -4.09 13.06 1.16
CA MET A 61 -4.78 12.98 -0.13
C MET A 61 -4.08 13.87 -1.16
N HIS A 62 -4.10 13.43 -2.43
CA HIS A 62 -3.64 14.28 -3.53
C HIS A 62 -4.69 15.35 -3.90
N ASP A 63 -5.97 14.98 -3.84
CA ASP A 63 -7.10 15.88 -4.09
C ASP A 63 -8.00 15.97 -2.84
N PRO A 64 -7.68 16.89 -1.92
CA PRO A 64 -8.40 17.03 -0.66
C PRO A 64 -9.77 17.69 -0.80
N LEU A 65 -10.13 18.18 -1.99
CA LEU A 65 -11.44 18.76 -2.28
C LEU A 65 -12.46 17.74 -2.78
N ASN A 66 -12.03 16.49 -2.98
CA ASN A 66 -12.90 15.42 -3.44
C ASN A 66 -13.81 14.91 -2.30
N ILE A 67 -15.00 15.49 -2.20
CA ILE A 67 -15.98 15.17 -1.16
C ILE A 67 -16.39 13.70 -1.20
N PHE A 68 -16.51 13.10 -2.41
CA PHE A 68 -16.86 11.68 -2.55
C PHE A 68 -15.80 10.75 -1.95
N ALA A 69 -14.52 11.13 -2.09
CA ALA A 69 -13.44 10.38 -1.46
C ALA A 69 -13.54 10.45 0.06
N ILE A 70 -13.81 11.62 0.62
CA ILE A 70 -13.95 11.82 2.07
C ILE A 70 -15.15 11.02 2.61
N ASP A 71 -16.28 11.03 1.92
CA ASP A 71 -17.48 10.27 2.31
C ASP A 71 -17.21 8.76 2.27
N ASP A 72 -16.59 8.25 1.19
CA ASP A 72 -16.23 6.84 1.06
C ASP A 72 -15.29 6.39 2.19
N ILE A 73 -14.33 7.26 2.60
CA ILE A 73 -13.40 6.97 3.70
C ILE A 73 -14.12 6.97 5.06
N ASN A 74 -15.00 7.95 5.29
CA ASN A 74 -15.81 8.02 6.52
C ASN A 74 -16.65 6.75 6.69
N ILE A 75 -17.28 6.29 5.60
CA ILE A 75 -18.07 5.06 5.60
C ILE A 75 -17.19 3.82 5.83
N ALA A 76 -16.05 3.74 5.15
CA ALA A 76 -15.16 2.58 5.23
C ALA A 76 -14.47 2.44 6.59
N SER A 77 -14.05 3.57 7.18
CA SER A 77 -13.33 3.58 8.46
C SER A 77 -14.26 3.64 9.67
N GLY A 78 -15.45 4.22 9.52
CA GLY A 78 -16.36 4.52 10.62
C GLY A 78 -15.94 5.72 11.48
N PHE A 79 -14.94 6.50 11.04
CA PHE A 79 -14.41 7.66 11.76
C PHE A 79 -14.52 8.94 10.93
N GLU A 80 -14.58 10.08 11.61
CA GLU A 80 -14.42 11.38 10.97
C GLU A 80 -12.98 11.53 10.45
N VAL A 81 -12.82 12.10 9.25
CA VAL A 81 -11.51 12.23 8.58
C VAL A 81 -10.97 13.64 8.73
N GLU A 82 -9.73 13.75 9.15
CA GLU A 82 -8.91 14.98 9.04
C GLU A 82 -8.00 14.85 7.81
N VAL A 83 -8.20 15.74 6.84
CA VAL A 83 -7.50 15.67 5.54
C VAL A 83 -6.24 16.51 5.55
N PHE A 84 -5.17 15.93 5.01
CA PHE A 84 -3.88 16.57 4.73
C PHE A 84 -3.56 16.43 3.25
N ILE A 85 -2.75 17.36 2.70
CA ILE A 85 -2.33 17.31 1.31
C ILE A 85 -0.87 16.85 1.19
N ASP A 86 -0.62 15.95 0.23
CA ASP A 86 0.74 15.58 -0.19
C ASP A 86 0.76 15.33 -1.71
N ILE A 87 1.95 15.31 -2.30
CA ILE A 87 2.13 15.08 -3.73
C ILE A 87 1.75 13.62 -4.08
N ARG A 88 1.16 13.46 -5.26
CA ARG A 88 0.70 12.15 -5.77
C ARG A 88 1.78 11.07 -5.71
N ARG A 89 3.02 11.43 -6.06
CA ARG A 89 4.14 10.50 -6.09
C ARG A 89 4.46 9.92 -4.71
N ASN A 90 4.44 10.76 -3.65
CA ASN A 90 4.68 10.32 -2.29
C ASN A 90 3.58 9.37 -1.83
N ILE A 91 2.31 9.78 -2.02
CA ILE A 91 1.15 8.98 -1.61
C ILE A 91 1.20 7.59 -2.26
N LYS A 92 1.42 7.51 -3.57
CA LYS A 92 1.55 6.23 -4.28
C LYS A 92 2.68 5.36 -3.74
N LYS A 93 3.87 5.94 -3.53
CA LYS A 93 5.01 5.25 -2.93
C LYS A 93 4.64 4.61 -1.59
N PHE A 94 3.95 5.36 -0.72
CA PHE A 94 3.58 4.85 0.60
C PHE A 94 2.41 3.86 0.56
N ILE A 95 1.48 3.95 -0.40
CA ILE A 95 0.49 2.91 -0.66
C ILE A 95 1.21 1.60 -1.02
N ASP A 96 2.11 1.64 -1.97
CA ASP A 96 2.86 0.46 -2.42
C ASP A 96 3.68 -0.15 -1.26
N LEU A 97 4.38 0.66 -0.47
CA LEU A 97 5.17 0.19 0.66
C LEU A 97 4.35 -0.48 1.78
N ASN A 98 3.14 0.02 2.03
CA ASN A 98 2.37 -0.42 3.20
C ASN A 98 1.34 -1.50 2.88
N TYR A 99 0.80 -1.54 1.66
CA TYR A 99 -0.19 -2.54 1.25
C TYR A 99 0.42 -3.72 0.48
N SER A 100 1.53 -3.55 -0.26
CA SER A 100 2.18 -4.66 -0.98
C SER A 100 2.67 -5.79 -0.06
N ASN A 101 3.01 -5.46 1.19
CA ASN A 101 3.38 -6.48 2.18
C ASN A 101 2.25 -7.46 2.51
N GLU A 102 0.97 -7.07 2.33
CA GLU A 102 -0.16 -7.98 2.61
C GLU A 102 -0.31 -9.05 1.53
N GLU A 103 -0.07 -8.73 0.27
CA GLU A 103 -0.11 -9.72 -0.82
C GLU A 103 1.00 -10.77 -0.65
N VAL A 104 2.19 -10.33 -0.20
CA VAL A 104 3.30 -11.26 0.07
C VAL A 104 3.06 -12.13 1.29
N VAL A 105 2.53 -11.55 2.37
CA VAL A 105 2.19 -12.34 3.57
C VAL A 105 1.09 -13.34 3.25
N LYS A 106 0.06 -12.95 2.49
CA LYS A 106 -0.99 -13.88 2.04
C LYS A 106 -0.43 -14.98 1.15
N ALA A 107 0.42 -14.62 0.17
CA ALA A 107 1.08 -15.61 -0.69
C ALA A 107 1.97 -16.57 0.11
N ALA A 108 2.69 -16.08 1.12
CA ALA A 108 3.51 -16.91 2.01
C ALA A 108 2.66 -17.81 2.93
N GLU A 109 1.53 -17.32 3.43
CA GLU A 109 0.57 -18.12 4.21
C GLU A 109 -0.13 -19.19 3.36
N GLU A 110 -0.50 -18.86 2.12
CA GLU A 110 -1.05 -19.81 1.16
C GLU A 110 -0.03 -20.89 0.81
N LEU A 111 1.23 -20.52 0.54
CA LEU A 111 2.33 -21.47 0.35
C LEU A 111 2.53 -22.40 1.55
N SER A 112 2.42 -21.86 2.76
CA SER A 112 2.56 -22.67 3.98
C SER A 112 1.40 -23.67 4.15
N LYS A 113 0.20 -23.29 3.75
CA LYS A 113 -0.98 -24.18 3.76
C LYS A 113 -0.87 -25.25 2.67
N GLU A 114 -0.52 -24.87 1.45
CA GLU A 114 -0.32 -25.81 0.33
C GLU A 114 0.82 -26.80 0.60
N ALA A 115 1.91 -26.36 1.24
CA ALA A 115 3.02 -27.24 1.63
C ALA A 115 2.61 -28.24 2.73
N LEU A 116 1.64 -27.90 3.58
CA LEU A 116 1.06 -28.82 4.56
C LEU A 116 0.05 -29.79 3.94
N GLU A 117 -0.70 -29.36 2.93
CA GLU A 117 -1.69 -30.19 2.23
C GLU A 117 -1.06 -31.04 1.11
N SER A 118 0.00 -30.57 0.45
CA SER A 118 0.69 -31.27 -0.64
C SER A 118 1.65 -32.38 -0.22
N LYS A 119 1.64 -32.81 1.04
CA LYS A 119 2.22 -34.13 1.40
C LYS A 119 1.50 -35.30 0.74
N ILE A 120 0.43 -35.05 -0.01
CA ILE A 120 -0.34 -36.04 -0.75
C ILE A 120 -0.61 -35.50 -2.17
N ILE A 121 -0.03 -36.20 -3.16
CA ILE A 121 -0.33 -36.13 -4.61
C ILE A 121 0.50 -35.13 -5.43
N VAL A 122 1.56 -35.65 -6.03
CA VAL A 122 2.11 -35.18 -7.29
C VAL A 122 1.05 -35.40 -8.38
N LYS A 123 0.43 -34.33 -8.88
CA LYS A 123 -0.35 -34.35 -10.13
C LYS A 123 0.51 -33.84 -11.26
N GLU A 124 0.89 -34.76 -12.15
CA GLU A 124 1.37 -34.44 -13.49
C GLU A 124 0.18 -33.86 -14.29
N ASN A 125 0.26 -32.63 -14.70
CA ASN A 125 -0.50 -31.84 -15.67
C ASN A 125 -1.06 -30.56 -15.04
N GLU A 126 -0.20 -29.55 -14.85
CA GLU A 126 -0.64 -28.20 -14.58
C GLU A 126 -0.55 -27.35 -15.86
N ASP A 127 -1.66 -26.69 -16.20
CA ASP A 127 -1.71 -25.70 -17.29
C ASP A 127 -0.81 -24.50 -16.94
N ILE A 128 -0.20 -23.87 -17.96
CA ILE A 128 0.75 -22.76 -17.80
C ILE A 128 0.14 -21.57 -17.06
N ASP A 129 -1.18 -21.41 -17.10
CA ASP A 129 -1.88 -20.33 -16.39
C ASP A 129 -1.99 -20.61 -14.88
N ASP A 130 -2.07 -21.86 -14.47
CA ASP A 130 -2.04 -22.23 -13.05
C ASP A 130 -0.65 -22.00 -12.43
N ILE A 131 0.42 -22.23 -13.21
CA ILE A 131 1.80 -21.97 -12.78
C ILE A 131 2.03 -20.46 -12.52
N LYS A 132 1.50 -19.59 -13.38
CA LYS A 132 1.63 -18.12 -13.19
C LYS A 132 0.90 -17.60 -11.96
N ASN A 133 -0.15 -18.27 -11.54
CA ASN A 133 -0.94 -17.91 -10.37
C ASN A 133 -0.43 -18.55 -9.08
N ALA A 134 0.55 -19.48 -9.17
CA ALA A 134 1.11 -20.13 -8.00
C ALA A 134 1.69 -19.12 -7.00
N PRO A 135 1.42 -19.27 -5.69
CA PRO A 135 1.89 -18.35 -4.66
C PRO A 135 3.39 -18.12 -4.67
N ALA A 136 4.18 -19.15 -5.00
CA ALA A 136 5.63 -19.06 -5.13
C ALA A 136 6.06 -18.11 -6.26
N VAL A 137 5.38 -18.15 -7.40
CA VAL A 137 5.68 -17.28 -8.55
C VAL A 137 5.37 -15.82 -8.19
N LYS A 138 4.24 -15.56 -7.56
CA LYS A 138 3.88 -14.21 -7.08
C LYS A 138 4.90 -13.65 -6.07
N MET A 139 5.39 -14.50 -5.17
CA MET A 139 6.42 -14.12 -4.21
C MET A 139 7.74 -13.76 -4.90
N ILE A 140 8.17 -14.54 -5.89
CA ILE A 140 9.37 -14.29 -6.68
C ILE A 140 9.22 -12.99 -7.49
N GLU A 141 8.11 -12.80 -8.18
CA GLU A 141 7.84 -11.57 -8.94
C GLU A 141 7.89 -10.33 -8.05
N TYR A 142 7.32 -10.41 -6.85
CA TYR A 142 7.38 -9.33 -5.87
C TYR A 142 8.81 -9.03 -5.42
N MET A 143 9.61 -10.06 -5.14
CA MET A 143 11.01 -9.89 -4.76
C MET A 143 11.81 -9.21 -5.85
N PHE A 144 11.63 -9.59 -7.11
CA PHE A 144 12.29 -8.95 -8.25
C PHE A 144 11.83 -7.50 -8.42
N LYS A 145 10.53 -7.23 -8.35
CA LYS A 145 9.97 -5.88 -8.47
C LYS A 145 10.56 -4.95 -7.41
N ASN A 146 10.55 -5.37 -6.13
CA ASN A 146 11.13 -4.60 -5.03
C ASN A 146 12.63 -4.36 -5.22
N SER A 147 13.37 -5.37 -5.65
CA SER A 147 14.81 -5.24 -5.85
C SER A 147 15.15 -4.22 -6.93
N ILE A 148 14.38 -4.18 -8.01
CA ILE A 148 14.52 -3.18 -9.07
C ILE A 148 14.20 -1.77 -8.54
N GLU A 149 13.11 -1.62 -7.77
CA GLU A 149 12.73 -0.34 -7.19
C GLU A 149 13.77 0.18 -6.18
N MET A 150 14.36 -0.72 -5.40
CA MET A 150 15.45 -0.42 -4.46
C MET A 150 16.82 -0.25 -5.14
N ARG A 151 16.92 -0.49 -6.46
CA ARG A 151 18.18 -0.50 -7.23
C ARG A 151 19.23 -1.45 -6.62
N ALA A 152 18.77 -2.61 -6.13
CA ALA A 152 19.67 -3.63 -5.61
C ALA A 152 20.54 -4.20 -6.73
N SER A 153 21.79 -4.49 -6.43
CA SER A 153 22.72 -5.15 -7.37
C SER A 153 22.49 -6.65 -7.42
N ASP A 154 22.08 -7.22 -6.29
CA ASP A 154 21.94 -8.67 -6.11
C ASP A 154 20.77 -8.99 -5.18
N ILE A 155 20.20 -10.19 -5.34
CA ILE A 155 19.20 -10.77 -4.44
C ILE A 155 19.80 -12.06 -3.88
N HIS A 156 19.93 -12.15 -2.56
CA HIS A 156 20.40 -13.34 -1.88
C HIS A 156 19.26 -14.01 -1.14
N ILE A 157 19.03 -15.30 -1.38
CA ILE A 157 17.95 -16.07 -0.76
C ILE A 157 18.58 -17.27 -0.04
N GLU A 158 18.45 -17.31 1.26
CA GLU A 158 18.93 -18.42 2.09
C GLU A 158 17.77 -19.13 2.75
N PRO A 159 17.70 -20.47 2.70
CA PRO A 159 16.74 -21.23 3.47
C PRO A 159 17.09 -21.14 4.96
N TYR A 160 16.09 -20.82 5.79
CA TYR A 160 16.26 -20.78 7.25
C TYR A 160 15.73 -22.07 7.84
N GLU A 161 16.61 -22.89 8.42
CA GLU A 161 16.17 -24.01 9.23
C GLU A 161 15.77 -23.51 10.62
N LYS A 162 14.55 -23.81 11.04
CA LYS A 162 14.12 -23.61 12.43
C LYS A 162 14.73 -24.76 13.26
N GLU A 163 15.59 -24.41 14.22
CA GLU A 163 15.92 -25.30 15.32
C GLU A 163 14.71 -25.60 16.22
#